data_beeaf5226fd1e3bbcc9cc53ea77c6b5b
#
_entry.id   beeaf5226fd1e3bbcc9cc53ea77c6b5b
#
_cell.length_a   1.000
_cell.length_b   1.000
_cell.length_c   1.000
_cell.angle_alpha   90.00
_cell.angle_beta   90.00
_cell.angle_gamma   90.00
#
_symmetry.space_group_name_H-M   'P 1'
#
loop_
_entity.id
_entity.type
_entity.pdbx_description
1 polymer ?
#
loop_
_entity_poly.entity_id
_entity_poly.type
_entity_poly.pdbx_seq_one_letter_code
_entity_poly.pdbx_strand_id
1 'polypeptide(L)'
;MSVSPLPSFEDFCALPHAFTLLGMSGVGKTMLSSRLRKISNWYHFSADYRIGTRYLSEEILDNIKQKIMAMEDRFVADLLRSDSIYINHNITFENLDPVSTFLGMFGDPALKGLAKDEFLRRQDLYRRAEVASMLDVSGFIRKAWTLYGCDSFINDASGSLCEIVDIDDPQDPVITSLGAETLTIYLRSNDYYEAKLIERAQASPKPLFYNPAFITPRLATMPDSGAGINPVQFAGPLFPDLIEFRRPRYQAYADRYGFSLDADDLFKGMPAENGGPGPESVLRMIYDIMAADLAAGRPGAALLVETYLAACATRRETRKIR
;
A
#
# COMPACT_ATOMS: atom_id res chain seq x y z
N MET A 1 25.89 -10.46 21.86
CA MET A 1 24.60 -11.09 22.19
C MET A 1 24.47 -12.31 21.30
N SER A 2 24.20 -13.48 21.85
CA SER A 2 23.97 -14.70 21.05
C SER A 2 22.68 -14.51 20.26
N VAL A 3 22.78 -14.49 18.94
CA VAL A 3 21.61 -14.42 18.07
C VAL A 3 20.78 -15.67 18.32
N SER A 4 19.53 -15.51 18.74
CA SER A 4 18.63 -16.64 18.90
C SER A 4 18.44 -17.26 17.51
N PRO A 5 18.77 -18.55 17.29
CA PRO A 5 18.58 -19.17 16.00
C PRO A 5 17.08 -19.13 15.63
N LEU A 6 16.78 -19.02 14.33
CA LEU A 6 15.42 -19.23 13.85
C LEU A 6 14.88 -20.56 14.40
N PRO A 7 13.58 -20.65 14.78
CA PRO A 7 12.97 -21.90 15.13
C PRO A 7 13.02 -22.88 13.94
N SER A 8 12.69 -24.15 14.16
CA SER A 8 12.50 -25.06 13.02
C SER A 8 11.42 -24.49 12.08
N PHE A 9 11.46 -24.86 10.79
CA PHE A 9 10.45 -24.38 9.84
C PHE A 9 9.02 -24.81 10.25
N GLU A 10 8.87 -26.00 10.81
CA GLU A 10 7.58 -26.49 11.33
C GLU A 10 7.07 -25.60 12.47
N ASP A 11 7.93 -25.27 13.43
CA ASP A 11 7.59 -24.35 14.52
C ASP A 11 7.29 -22.94 14.01
N PHE A 12 8.05 -22.48 12.99
CA PHE A 12 7.79 -21.20 12.34
C PHE A 12 6.41 -21.19 11.69
N CYS A 13 6.02 -22.22 10.94
CA CYS A 13 4.70 -22.31 10.31
C CYS A 13 3.54 -22.28 11.34
N ALA A 14 3.79 -22.72 12.57
CA ALA A 14 2.79 -22.72 13.63
C ALA A 14 2.62 -21.37 14.35
N LEU A 15 3.41 -20.34 13.96
CA LEU A 15 3.31 -19.02 14.57
C LEU A 15 2.14 -18.20 14.00
N PRO A 16 1.54 -17.29 14.80
CA PRO A 16 0.55 -16.32 14.31
C PRO A 16 1.25 -15.18 13.58
N HIS A 17 1.45 -15.35 12.27
CA HIS A 17 2.19 -14.41 11.44
C HIS A 17 1.46 -13.09 11.21
N ALA A 18 2.22 -12.00 11.09
CA ALA A 18 1.75 -10.73 10.58
C ALA A 18 2.83 -10.13 9.67
N PHE A 19 2.50 -9.91 8.40
CA PHE A 19 3.40 -9.37 7.40
C PHE A 19 2.88 -8.05 6.84
N THR A 20 3.79 -7.14 6.52
CA THR A 20 3.54 -5.96 5.69
C THR A 20 4.20 -6.17 4.33
N LEU A 21 3.41 -6.15 3.26
CA LEU A 21 3.92 -6.21 1.90
C LEU A 21 4.22 -4.81 1.40
N LEU A 22 5.47 -4.57 1.04
CA LEU A 22 5.99 -3.34 0.44
C LEU A 22 6.31 -3.59 -1.04
N GLY A 23 6.15 -2.58 -1.89
CA GLY A 23 6.53 -2.65 -3.31
C GLY A 23 5.61 -1.86 -4.23
N MET A 24 6.01 -1.72 -5.49
CA MET A 24 5.28 -0.98 -6.51
C MET A 24 3.83 -1.45 -6.67
N SER A 25 2.97 -0.51 -7.05
CA SER A 25 1.62 -0.87 -7.52
C SER A 25 1.72 -1.82 -8.73
N GLY A 26 0.98 -2.92 -8.67
CA GLY A 26 0.97 -3.93 -9.75
C GLY A 26 2.01 -5.05 -9.61
N VAL A 27 2.88 -5.04 -8.57
CA VAL A 27 3.87 -6.12 -8.33
C VAL A 27 3.25 -7.42 -7.79
N GLY A 28 1.95 -7.43 -7.50
CA GLY A 28 1.23 -8.63 -7.05
C GLY A 28 0.86 -8.69 -5.56
N LYS A 29 1.10 -7.63 -4.77
CA LYS A 29 0.76 -7.57 -3.34
C LYS A 29 -0.70 -7.94 -3.07
N THR A 30 -1.63 -7.25 -3.72
CA THR A 30 -3.07 -7.46 -3.55
C THR A 30 -3.52 -8.83 -4.02
N MET A 31 -2.92 -9.34 -5.10
CA MET A 31 -3.20 -10.69 -5.61
C MET A 31 -2.81 -11.75 -4.57
N LEU A 32 -1.59 -11.65 -4.02
CA LEU A 32 -1.11 -12.54 -2.96
C LEU A 32 -1.98 -12.47 -1.72
N SER A 33 -2.26 -11.27 -1.23
CA SER A 33 -3.07 -11.04 -0.02
C SER A 33 -4.49 -11.58 -0.16
N SER A 34 -5.13 -11.32 -1.30
CA SER A 34 -6.48 -11.83 -1.61
C SER A 34 -6.50 -13.35 -1.73
N ARG A 35 -5.45 -13.95 -2.31
CA ARG A 35 -5.36 -15.41 -2.38
C ARG A 35 -5.23 -16.02 -0.99
N LEU A 36 -4.27 -15.55 -0.18
CA LEU A 36 -4.07 -16.08 1.17
C LEU A 36 -5.35 -15.99 2.00
N ARG A 37 -6.09 -14.89 1.89
CA ARG A 37 -7.41 -14.75 2.52
C ARG A 37 -8.43 -15.79 2.03
N LYS A 38 -8.40 -16.12 0.73
CA LYS A 38 -9.40 -17.05 0.13
C LYS A 38 -9.14 -18.51 0.44
N ILE A 39 -7.86 -18.92 0.52
CA ILE A 39 -7.49 -20.35 0.65
C ILE A 39 -7.02 -20.74 2.04
N SER A 40 -6.93 -19.79 2.96
CA SER A 40 -6.47 -20.01 4.33
C SER A 40 -7.11 -19.00 5.28
N ASN A 41 -6.86 -19.19 6.58
CA ASN A 41 -7.43 -18.32 7.62
C ASN A 41 -6.57 -17.08 7.89
N TRP A 42 -6.23 -16.35 6.81
CA TRP A 42 -5.46 -15.10 6.88
C TRP A 42 -6.37 -13.87 6.80
N TYR A 43 -6.11 -12.90 7.66
CA TYR A 43 -6.76 -11.60 7.54
C TYR A 43 -6.01 -10.74 6.50
N HIS A 44 -6.73 -10.21 5.53
CA HIS A 44 -6.20 -9.27 4.53
C HIS A 44 -6.62 -7.85 4.90
N PHE A 45 -5.67 -7.04 5.33
CA PHE A 45 -5.82 -5.60 5.48
C PHE A 45 -5.33 -4.92 4.20
N SER A 46 -6.17 -4.14 3.54
CA SER A 46 -5.79 -3.33 2.37
C SER A 46 -5.70 -1.86 2.77
N ALA A 47 -4.51 -1.28 2.61
CA ALA A 47 -4.27 0.13 2.85
C ALA A 47 -5.17 1.02 1.98
N ASP A 48 -5.22 0.76 0.67
CA ASP A 48 -5.98 1.57 -0.29
C ASP A 48 -7.50 1.51 -0.01
N TYR A 49 -8.02 0.33 0.35
CA TYR A 49 -9.41 0.20 0.80
C TYR A 49 -9.67 1.02 2.07
N ARG A 50 -8.75 0.98 3.03
CA ARG A 50 -8.89 1.74 4.30
C ARG A 50 -8.78 3.24 4.08
N ILE A 51 -7.86 3.69 3.22
CA ILE A 51 -7.74 5.09 2.78
C ILE A 51 -9.08 5.57 2.22
N GLY A 52 -9.65 4.84 1.27
CA GLY A 52 -10.87 5.24 0.59
C GLY A 52 -12.12 5.21 1.48
N THR A 53 -12.27 4.16 2.31
CA THR A 53 -13.51 3.97 3.08
C THR A 53 -13.53 4.67 4.43
N ARG A 54 -12.36 5.00 4.99
CA ARG A 54 -12.28 5.66 6.31
C ARG A 54 -11.80 7.10 6.22
N TYR A 55 -10.74 7.34 5.48
CA TYR A 55 -10.02 8.61 5.58
C TYR A 55 -10.33 9.59 4.46
N LEU A 56 -10.71 9.12 3.28
CA LEU A 56 -11.10 9.96 2.14
C LEU A 56 -12.58 9.85 1.76
N SER A 57 -13.35 9.03 2.46
CA SER A 57 -14.77 8.79 2.13
C SER A 57 -15.57 10.09 2.06
N GLU A 58 -15.46 10.93 3.07
CA GLU A 58 -16.18 12.21 3.16
C GLU A 58 -15.71 13.18 2.05
N GLU A 59 -14.40 13.31 1.88
CA GLU A 59 -13.81 14.18 0.84
C GLU A 59 -14.23 13.76 -0.58
N ILE A 60 -14.29 12.44 -0.85
CA ILE A 60 -14.77 11.90 -2.12
C ILE A 60 -16.24 12.26 -2.33
N LEU A 61 -17.08 12.02 -1.32
CA LEU A 61 -18.51 12.29 -1.40
C LEU A 61 -18.81 13.79 -1.54
N ASP A 62 -18.10 14.63 -0.82
CA ASP A 62 -18.27 16.08 -0.90
C ASP A 62 -17.80 16.64 -2.25
N ASN A 63 -16.71 16.10 -2.81
CA ASN A 63 -16.30 16.46 -4.17
C ASN A 63 -17.37 16.07 -5.22
N ILE A 64 -18.04 14.91 -5.06
CA ILE A 64 -19.16 14.51 -5.93
C ILE A 64 -20.34 15.47 -5.75
N LYS A 65 -20.75 15.75 -4.52
CA LYS A 65 -21.86 16.67 -4.21
C LYS A 65 -21.61 18.07 -4.78
N GLN A 66 -20.38 18.61 -4.60
CA GLN A 66 -20.00 19.91 -5.15
C GLN A 66 -20.15 19.95 -6.68
N LYS A 67 -19.73 18.89 -7.38
CA LYS A 67 -19.86 18.79 -8.84
C LYS A 67 -21.35 18.75 -9.26
N ILE A 68 -22.17 17.97 -8.57
CA ILE A 68 -23.63 17.91 -8.83
C ILE A 68 -24.28 19.27 -8.57
N MET A 69 -23.92 19.94 -7.48
CA MET A 69 -24.47 21.26 -7.15
C MET A 69 -24.08 22.33 -8.18
N ALA A 70 -22.99 22.16 -8.92
CA ALA A 70 -22.53 23.04 -9.99
C ALA A 70 -23.10 22.72 -11.37
N MET A 71 -23.88 21.65 -11.53
CA MET A 71 -24.52 21.29 -12.82
C MET A 71 -25.61 22.30 -13.18
N GLU A 72 -25.81 22.53 -14.48
CA GLU A 72 -26.92 23.35 -15.00
C GLU A 72 -28.28 22.70 -14.72
N ASP A 73 -28.38 21.38 -14.92
CA ASP A 73 -29.57 20.62 -14.53
C ASP A 73 -29.69 20.54 -13.02
N ARG A 74 -30.73 21.22 -12.49
CA ARG A 74 -30.97 21.36 -11.06
C ARG A 74 -31.67 20.16 -10.42
N PHE A 75 -32.19 19.23 -11.20
CA PHE A 75 -33.05 18.15 -10.67
C PHE A 75 -32.37 17.35 -9.56
N VAL A 76 -31.16 16.82 -9.84
CA VAL A 76 -30.40 16.04 -8.84
C VAL A 76 -29.91 16.90 -7.70
N ALA A 77 -29.47 18.13 -7.99
CA ALA A 77 -29.02 19.09 -6.98
C ALA A 77 -30.15 19.45 -5.99
N ASP A 78 -31.39 19.65 -6.48
CA ASP A 78 -32.54 19.99 -5.64
C ASP A 78 -32.99 18.79 -4.78
N LEU A 79 -32.92 17.57 -5.31
CA LEU A 79 -33.18 16.36 -4.53
C LEU A 79 -32.13 16.14 -3.42
N LEU A 80 -30.86 16.42 -3.70
CA LEU A 80 -29.81 16.40 -2.67
C LEU A 80 -30.04 17.46 -1.59
N ARG A 81 -30.38 18.69 -1.99
CA ARG A 81 -30.62 19.80 -1.07
C ARG A 81 -31.83 19.56 -0.14
N SER A 82 -32.83 18.84 -0.64
CA SER A 82 -34.03 18.49 0.13
C SER A 82 -33.92 17.16 0.90
N ASP A 83 -32.72 16.56 0.96
CA ASP A 83 -32.48 15.25 1.57
C ASP A 83 -33.38 14.12 1.01
N SER A 84 -33.89 14.30 -0.23
CA SER A 84 -34.72 13.31 -0.90
C SER A 84 -33.90 12.15 -1.49
N ILE A 85 -32.60 12.35 -1.70
CA ILE A 85 -31.63 11.33 -2.12
C ILE A 85 -30.36 11.49 -1.31
N TYR A 86 -29.60 10.42 -1.20
CA TYR A 86 -28.22 10.44 -0.74
C TYR A 86 -27.29 9.79 -1.76
N ILE A 87 -26.03 10.14 -1.73
CA ILE A 87 -24.98 9.58 -2.58
C ILE A 87 -23.99 8.83 -1.71
N ASN A 88 -23.60 7.66 -2.17
CA ASN A 88 -22.55 6.87 -1.56
C ASN A 88 -21.60 6.35 -2.64
N HIS A 89 -20.35 6.06 -2.26
CA HIS A 89 -19.41 5.39 -3.14
C HIS A 89 -19.47 3.87 -2.96
N ASN A 90 -19.06 3.12 -3.99
CA ASN A 90 -18.90 1.67 -3.93
C ASN A 90 -17.41 1.32 -3.98
N ILE A 91 -16.67 1.63 -2.91
CA ILE A 91 -15.27 1.25 -2.77
C ILE A 91 -15.23 -0.18 -2.23
N THR A 92 -14.56 -1.06 -2.96
CA THR A 92 -14.30 -2.46 -2.58
C THR A 92 -12.82 -2.78 -2.75
N PHE A 93 -12.38 -3.99 -2.35
CA PHE A 93 -11.01 -4.45 -2.60
C PHE A 93 -10.66 -4.51 -4.10
N GLU A 94 -11.66 -4.78 -4.94
CA GLU A 94 -11.53 -4.87 -6.39
C GLU A 94 -11.80 -3.54 -7.11
N ASN A 95 -12.48 -2.60 -6.44
CA ASN A 95 -12.84 -1.29 -7.01
C ASN A 95 -12.34 -0.14 -6.12
N LEU A 96 -11.20 0.39 -6.47
CA LEU A 96 -10.58 1.56 -5.82
C LEU A 96 -10.66 2.82 -6.71
N ASP A 97 -11.39 2.77 -7.81
CA ASP A 97 -11.52 3.89 -8.76
C ASP A 97 -12.00 5.20 -8.13
N PRO A 98 -12.92 5.21 -7.13
CA PRO A 98 -13.28 6.47 -6.47
C PRO A 98 -12.09 7.18 -5.79
N VAL A 99 -11.14 6.42 -5.24
CA VAL A 99 -9.93 6.99 -4.60
C VAL A 99 -9.01 7.61 -5.64
N SER A 100 -8.68 6.87 -6.70
CA SER A 100 -7.79 7.36 -7.77
C SER A 100 -8.43 8.52 -8.54
N THR A 101 -9.73 8.46 -8.81
CA THR A 101 -10.47 9.53 -9.47
C THR A 101 -10.49 10.81 -8.62
N PHE A 102 -10.68 10.67 -7.30
CA PHE A 102 -10.59 11.81 -6.38
C PHE A 102 -9.18 12.40 -6.36
N LEU A 103 -8.15 11.58 -6.28
CA LEU A 103 -6.76 12.04 -6.27
C LEU A 103 -6.45 12.90 -7.50
N GLY A 104 -6.92 12.51 -8.68
CA GLY A 104 -6.85 13.28 -9.90
C GLY A 104 -5.42 13.48 -10.42
N MET A 105 -5.30 14.20 -11.52
CA MET A 105 -4.02 14.54 -12.16
C MET A 105 -3.92 16.06 -12.33
N PHE A 106 -2.72 16.62 -12.19
CA PHE A 106 -2.45 18.02 -12.48
C PHE A 106 -2.67 18.32 -13.96
N GLY A 107 -3.31 19.46 -14.25
CA GLY A 107 -3.51 19.95 -15.61
C GLY A 107 -4.72 20.90 -15.73
N ASP A 108 -5.07 21.21 -16.97
CA ASP A 108 -6.15 22.12 -17.29
C ASP A 108 -7.51 21.59 -16.82
N PRO A 109 -8.25 22.32 -15.96
CA PRO A 109 -9.59 21.94 -15.53
C PRO A 109 -10.57 21.75 -16.70
N ALA A 110 -10.40 22.48 -17.82
CA ALA A 110 -11.20 22.28 -19.02
C ALA A 110 -10.96 20.90 -19.68
N LEU A 111 -9.79 20.29 -19.42
CA LEU A 111 -9.41 18.95 -19.86
C LEU A 111 -9.54 17.90 -18.74
N LYS A 112 -10.31 18.18 -17.70
CA LYS A 112 -10.53 17.35 -16.50
C LYS A 112 -9.28 17.20 -15.61
N GLY A 113 -8.32 18.11 -15.73
CA GLY A 113 -7.18 18.25 -14.83
C GLY A 113 -7.55 18.97 -13.53
N LEU A 114 -6.59 19.05 -12.63
CA LEU A 114 -6.67 19.84 -11.41
C LEU A 114 -5.68 20.99 -11.49
N ALA A 115 -6.12 22.20 -11.08
CA ALA A 115 -5.21 23.30 -10.82
C ALA A 115 -4.20 22.93 -9.73
N LYS A 116 -3.03 23.58 -9.71
CA LYS A 116 -1.89 23.21 -8.84
C LYS A 116 -2.28 23.11 -7.36
N ASP A 117 -2.97 24.11 -6.84
CA ASP A 117 -3.35 24.16 -5.42
C ASP A 117 -4.27 22.99 -5.03
N GLU A 118 -5.28 22.73 -5.86
CA GLU A 118 -6.20 21.60 -5.61
C GLU A 118 -5.51 20.25 -5.78
N PHE A 119 -4.62 20.11 -6.77
CA PHE A 119 -3.81 18.92 -6.93
C PHE A 119 -2.95 18.66 -5.69
N LEU A 120 -2.18 19.65 -5.23
CA LEU A 120 -1.33 19.53 -4.05
C LEU A 120 -2.13 19.29 -2.77
N ARG A 121 -3.31 19.94 -2.62
CA ARG A 121 -4.22 19.68 -1.50
C ARG A 121 -4.63 18.20 -1.46
N ARG A 122 -5.00 17.61 -2.60
CA ARG A 122 -5.39 16.19 -2.65
C ARG A 122 -4.22 15.25 -2.42
N GLN A 123 -3.02 15.61 -2.87
CA GLN A 123 -1.80 14.85 -2.55
C GLN A 123 -1.55 14.82 -1.02
N ASP A 124 -1.70 15.95 -0.33
CA ASP A 124 -1.53 16.01 1.13
C ASP A 124 -2.64 15.25 1.88
N LEU A 125 -3.88 15.34 1.42
CA LEU A 125 -4.99 14.54 1.97
C LEU A 125 -4.70 13.04 1.87
N TYR A 126 -4.24 12.59 0.70
CA TYR A 126 -3.89 11.19 0.49
C TYR A 126 -2.73 10.76 1.38
N ARG A 127 -1.66 11.56 1.47
CA ARG A 127 -0.52 11.29 2.35
C ARG A 127 -0.96 11.10 3.81
N ARG A 128 -1.78 12.01 4.34
CA ARG A 128 -2.31 11.91 5.71
C ARG A 128 -3.19 10.67 5.90
N ALA A 129 -4.01 10.36 4.91
CA ALA A 129 -4.87 9.19 4.92
C ALA A 129 -4.06 7.88 4.92
N GLU A 130 -2.98 7.82 4.13
CA GLU A 130 -2.10 6.65 4.07
C GLU A 130 -1.33 6.46 5.39
N VAL A 131 -0.76 7.52 5.96
CA VAL A 131 -0.12 7.47 7.30
C VAL A 131 -1.11 6.94 8.35
N ALA A 132 -2.32 7.51 8.40
CA ALA A 132 -3.34 7.09 9.36
C ALA A 132 -3.77 5.62 9.14
N SER A 133 -3.88 5.19 7.87
CA SER A 133 -4.18 3.80 7.53
C SER A 133 -3.09 2.85 8.04
N MET A 134 -1.82 3.21 7.91
CA MET A 134 -0.73 2.36 8.42
C MET A 134 -0.71 2.29 9.95
N LEU A 135 -1.03 3.38 10.63
CA LEU A 135 -1.16 3.38 12.10
C LEU A 135 -2.34 2.55 12.62
N ASP A 136 -3.37 2.32 11.80
CA ASP A 136 -4.49 1.44 12.13
C ASP A 136 -4.11 -0.05 12.15
N VAL A 137 -3.02 -0.46 11.49
CA VAL A 137 -2.61 -1.86 11.31
C VAL A 137 -2.56 -2.62 12.63
N SER A 138 -1.93 -2.07 13.67
CA SER A 138 -1.87 -2.67 15.01
C SER A 138 -3.27 -2.98 15.58
N GLY A 139 -4.20 -2.03 15.44
CA GLY A 139 -5.60 -2.24 15.84
C GLY A 139 -6.29 -3.36 15.07
N PHE A 140 -6.01 -3.47 13.77
CA PHE A 140 -6.59 -4.51 12.92
C PHE A 140 -5.96 -5.88 13.13
N ILE A 141 -4.68 -5.95 13.45
CA ILE A 141 -4.03 -7.17 13.92
C ILE A 141 -4.81 -7.74 15.12
N ARG A 142 -5.07 -6.93 16.15
CA ARG A 142 -5.87 -7.37 17.31
C ARG A 142 -7.26 -7.84 16.90
N LYS A 143 -7.98 -7.10 16.04
CA LYS A 143 -9.32 -7.49 15.54
C LYS A 143 -9.29 -8.78 14.75
N ALA A 144 -8.27 -9.01 13.92
CA ALA A 144 -8.11 -10.23 13.15
C ALA A 144 -8.16 -11.47 14.04
N TRP A 145 -7.47 -11.43 15.18
CA TRP A 145 -7.51 -12.53 16.16
C TRP A 145 -8.74 -12.52 17.02
N THR A 146 -9.13 -11.36 17.56
CA THR A 146 -10.16 -11.31 18.60
C THR A 146 -11.59 -11.37 18.08
N LEU A 147 -11.85 -10.84 16.89
CA LEU A 147 -13.19 -10.82 16.28
C LEU A 147 -13.37 -11.88 15.20
N TYR A 148 -12.33 -12.10 14.38
CA TYR A 148 -12.46 -12.95 13.19
C TYR A 148 -11.82 -14.33 13.38
N GLY A 149 -11.03 -14.55 14.44
CA GLY A 149 -10.37 -15.83 14.70
C GLY A 149 -9.34 -16.22 13.64
N CYS A 150 -8.74 -15.23 12.95
CA CYS A 150 -7.76 -15.49 11.91
C CYS A 150 -6.46 -16.04 12.50
N ASP A 151 -5.73 -16.86 11.74
CA ASP A 151 -4.45 -17.44 12.16
C ASP A 151 -3.28 -16.52 11.88
N SER A 152 -3.35 -15.76 10.80
CA SER A 152 -2.31 -14.85 10.37
C SER A 152 -2.90 -13.58 9.76
N PHE A 153 -2.05 -12.58 9.57
CA PHE A 153 -2.43 -11.25 9.09
C PHE A 153 -1.49 -10.80 7.97
N ILE A 154 -2.04 -10.18 6.97
CA ILE A 154 -1.28 -9.56 5.89
C ILE A 154 -1.77 -8.14 5.66
N ASN A 155 -0.83 -7.19 5.76
CA ASN A 155 -1.01 -5.79 5.41
C ASN A 155 -0.56 -5.61 3.95
N ASP A 156 -1.51 -5.43 3.05
CA ASP A 156 -1.29 -5.01 1.67
C ASP A 156 -1.11 -3.49 1.66
N ALA A 157 0.12 -3.04 1.88
CA ALA A 157 0.44 -1.62 1.92
C ALA A 157 0.31 -1.00 0.52
N SER A 158 -0.06 0.29 0.51
CA SER A 158 -0.08 1.08 -0.72
C SER A 158 1.30 1.12 -1.39
N GLY A 159 1.31 1.33 -2.71
CA GLY A 159 2.54 1.49 -3.48
C GLY A 159 3.33 2.76 -3.16
N SER A 160 2.85 3.62 -2.29
CA SER A 160 3.52 4.86 -1.87
C SER A 160 4.07 4.81 -0.43
N LEU A 161 3.97 3.69 0.27
CA LEU A 161 4.45 3.59 1.66
C LEU A 161 5.88 4.12 1.84
N CYS A 162 6.80 3.84 0.92
CA CYS A 162 8.18 4.33 0.98
C CYS A 162 8.32 5.85 0.78
N GLU A 163 7.26 6.53 0.40
CA GLU A 163 7.24 7.98 0.17
C GLU A 163 6.63 8.76 1.34
N ILE A 164 5.85 8.10 2.19
CA ILE A 164 5.14 8.75 3.33
C ILE A 164 5.89 8.62 4.64
N VAL A 165 6.97 7.83 4.68
CA VAL A 165 7.84 7.62 5.85
C VAL A 165 9.17 8.32 5.67
N ASP A 166 9.80 8.69 6.78
CA ASP A 166 11.21 9.09 6.81
C ASP A 166 12.08 7.87 7.15
N ILE A 167 12.68 7.27 6.10
CA ILE A 167 13.49 6.06 6.25
C ILE A 167 14.76 6.30 7.09
N ASP A 168 15.22 7.55 7.18
CA ASP A 168 16.39 7.93 7.93
C ASP A 168 16.08 8.24 9.40
N ASP A 169 14.81 8.42 9.75
CA ASP A 169 14.35 8.57 11.13
C ASP A 169 13.87 7.22 11.72
N PRO A 170 14.66 6.57 12.61
CA PRO A 170 14.24 5.32 13.25
C PRO A 170 13.05 5.50 14.21
N GLN A 171 12.62 6.73 14.49
CA GLN A 171 11.45 7.05 15.31
C GLN A 171 10.23 7.43 14.47
N ASP A 172 10.31 7.31 13.14
CA ASP A 172 9.13 7.51 12.28
C ASP A 172 7.96 6.67 12.81
N PRO A 173 6.79 7.29 13.06
CA PRO A 173 5.68 6.61 13.74
C PRO A 173 5.13 5.43 12.94
N VAL A 174 5.16 5.47 11.61
CA VAL A 174 4.71 4.37 10.76
C VAL A 174 5.71 3.22 10.80
N ILE A 175 7.02 3.51 10.64
CA ILE A 175 8.09 2.51 10.71
C ILE A 175 8.06 1.82 12.07
N THR A 176 8.00 2.60 13.15
CA THR A 176 7.95 2.08 14.53
C THR A 176 6.72 1.19 14.76
N SER A 177 5.55 1.66 14.34
CA SER A 177 4.29 0.92 14.53
C SER A 177 4.27 -0.39 13.74
N LEU A 178 4.68 -0.36 12.47
CA LEU A 178 4.73 -1.56 11.64
C LEU A 178 5.82 -2.53 12.11
N GLY A 179 7.01 -2.03 12.45
CA GLY A 179 8.13 -2.85 12.90
C GLY A 179 7.88 -3.55 14.23
N ALA A 180 7.06 -2.99 15.11
CA ALA A 180 6.69 -3.62 16.38
C ALA A 180 5.72 -4.80 16.20
N GLU A 181 4.91 -4.80 15.14
CA GLU A 181 3.79 -5.73 14.97
C GLU A 181 3.93 -6.64 13.75
N THR A 182 4.67 -6.25 12.74
CA THR A 182 4.75 -6.98 11.46
C THR A 182 6.20 -7.17 11.02
N LEU A 183 6.43 -8.17 10.18
CA LEU A 183 7.64 -8.26 9.39
C LEU A 183 7.38 -7.66 8.01
N THR A 184 8.15 -6.64 7.63
CA THR A 184 8.02 -6.03 6.31
C THR A 184 8.76 -6.86 5.27
N ILE A 185 8.05 -7.21 4.19
CA ILE A 185 8.57 -7.95 3.03
C ILE A 185 8.44 -7.06 1.80
N TYR A 186 9.55 -6.62 1.27
CA TYR A 186 9.61 -5.91 0.00
C TYR A 186 9.52 -6.90 -1.16
N LEU A 187 8.44 -6.84 -1.92
CA LEU A 187 8.29 -7.58 -3.17
C LEU A 187 9.00 -6.79 -4.28
N ARG A 188 10.22 -7.23 -4.61
CA ARG A 188 11.06 -6.61 -5.62
C ARG A 188 10.63 -7.06 -7.01
N SER A 189 10.31 -6.12 -7.89
CA SER A 189 10.08 -6.41 -9.30
C SER A 189 11.39 -6.45 -10.07
N ASN A 190 11.39 -7.11 -11.23
CA ASN A 190 12.48 -7.07 -12.18
C ASN A 190 12.21 -6.12 -13.34
N ASP A 191 13.25 -5.86 -14.16
CA ASP A 191 13.17 -4.93 -15.28
C ASP A 191 12.08 -5.32 -16.31
N TYR A 192 11.82 -6.61 -16.50
CA TYR A 192 10.77 -7.09 -17.42
C TYR A 192 9.37 -6.71 -16.96
N TYR A 193 9.06 -6.90 -15.68
CA TYR A 193 7.76 -6.50 -15.13
C TYR A 193 7.63 -4.99 -15.02
N GLU A 194 8.71 -4.29 -14.68
CA GLU A 194 8.72 -2.84 -14.65
C GLU A 194 8.47 -2.24 -16.05
N ALA A 195 9.09 -2.78 -17.10
CA ALA A 195 8.81 -2.38 -18.48
C ALA A 195 7.32 -2.56 -18.84
N LYS A 196 6.70 -3.67 -18.43
CA LYS A 196 5.24 -3.89 -18.63
C LYS A 196 4.37 -2.93 -17.82
N LEU A 197 4.79 -2.59 -16.60
CA LEU A 197 4.08 -1.59 -15.78
C LEU A 197 4.16 -0.21 -16.43
N ILE A 198 5.32 0.17 -16.96
CA ILE A 198 5.55 1.42 -17.69
C ILE A 198 4.67 1.48 -18.93
N GLU A 199 4.70 0.44 -19.78
CA GLU A 199 3.88 0.35 -20.99
C GLU A 199 2.40 0.55 -20.66
N ARG A 200 1.89 -0.15 -19.65
CA ARG A 200 0.49 -0.05 -19.20
C ARG A 200 0.16 1.35 -18.67
N ALA A 201 1.04 1.93 -17.87
CA ALA A 201 0.84 3.25 -17.29
C ALA A 201 0.90 4.36 -18.35
N GLN A 202 1.73 4.20 -19.39
CA GLN A 202 1.78 5.14 -20.51
C GLN A 202 0.55 5.02 -21.42
N ALA A 203 0.05 3.80 -21.64
CA ALA A 203 -1.16 3.57 -22.44
C ALA A 203 -2.45 4.08 -21.74
N SER A 204 -2.49 4.01 -20.41
CA SER A 204 -3.62 4.46 -19.60
C SER A 204 -3.15 5.02 -18.27
N PRO A 205 -2.63 6.27 -18.25
CA PRO A 205 -2.16 6.90 -17.02
C PRO A 205 -3.28 6.99 -15.97
N LYS A 206 -2.93 6.59 -14.74
CA LYS A 206 -3.83 6.69 -13.60
C LYS A 206 -3.33 7.77 -12.64
N PRO A 207 -4.23 8.45 -11.92
CA PRO A 207 -3.84 9.30 -10.81
C PRO A 207 -3.03 8.52 -9.77
N LEU A 208 -1.91 9.08 -9.35
CA LEU A 208 -1.01 8.51 -8.37
C LEU A 208 -0.67 9.54 -7.30
N PHE A 209 -0.30 9.06 -6.13
CA PHE A 209 0.36 9.89 -5.13
C PHE A 209 1.82 10.10 -5.52
N TYR A 210 2.30 11.31 -5.26
CA TYR A 210 3.69 11.73 -5.48
C TYR A 210 4.23 12.42 -4.22
N ASN A 211 5.39 12.00 -3.77
CA ASN A 211 6.12 12.69 -2.72
C ASN A 211 6.39 14.16 -3.11
N PRO A 212 6.26 15.14 -2.20
CA PRO A 212 6.58 16.54 -2.49
C PRO A 212 7.98 16.76 -3.10
N ALA A 213 8.99 16.01 -2.65
CA ALA A 213 10.35 16.10 -3.20
C ALA A 213 10.42 15.65 -4.67
N PHE A 214 9.51 14.78 -5.11
CA PHE A 214 9.40 14.34 -6.49
C PHE A 214 8.61 15.33 -7.34
N ILE A 215 7.45 15.77 -6.88
CA ILE A 215 6.50 16.49 -7.74
C ILE A 215 6.72 18.02 -7.75
N THR A 216 7.14 18.62 -6.63
CA THR A 216 7.28 20.08 -6.52
C THR A 216 8.23 20.68 -7.56
N PRO A 217 9.44 20.11 -7.81
CA PRO A 217 10.33 20.63 -8.85
C PRO A 217 9.72 20.58 -10.26
N ARG A 218 8.89 19.56 -10.53
CA ARG A 218 8.23 19.38 -11.83
C ARG A 218 7.08 20.36 -12.05
N LEU A 219 6.45 20.81 -10.98
CA LEU A 219 5.40 21.82 -11.02
C LEU A 219 5.91 23.25 -10.96
N ALA A 220 7.18 23.48 -10.64
CA ALA A 220 7.74 24.82 -10.43
C ALA A 220 7.64 25.74 -11.66
N THR A 221 7.74 25.17 -12.86
CA THR A 221 7.67 25.91 -14.14
C THR A 221 6.28 25.85 -14.78
N MET A 222 5.32 25.17 -14.18
CA MET A 222 3.98 25.00 -14.71
C MET A 222 3.04 26.12 -14.23
N PRO A 223 2.04 26.52 -15.06
CA PRO A 223 1.05 27.51 -14.63
C PRO A 223 0.23 27.00 -13.47
N ASP A 224 -0.05 27.84 -12.49
CA ASP A 224 -0.81 27.45 -11.29
C ASP A 224 -2.24 26.99 -11.62
N SER A 225 -2.86 27.59 -12.62
CA SER A 225 -4.17 27.16 -13.14
C SER A 225 -4.15 25.83 -13.88
N GLY A 226 -2.99 25.30 -14.25
CA GLY A 226 -2.85 24.15 -15.14
C GLY A 226 -3.24 24.43 -16.60
N ALA A 227 -3.55 25.68 -16.96
CA ALA A 227 -4.07 26.04 -18.29
C ALA A 227 -3.16 25.54 -19.41
N GLY A 228 -3.77 24.88 -20.41
CA GLY A 228 -3.08 24.31 -21.56
C GLY A 228 -2.32 23.01 -21.27
N ILE A 229 -2.30 22.52 -20.05
CA ILE A 229 -1.64 21.25 -19.68
C ILE A 229 -2.65 20.10 -19.81
N ASN A 230 -2.38 19.16 -20.71
CA ASN A 230 -3.15 17.93 -20.78
C ASN A 230 -2.76 16.99 -19.62
N PRO A 231 -3.69 16.62 -18.71
CA PRO A 231 -3.36 15.84 -17.51
C PRO A 231 -2.75 14.47 -17.82
N VAL A 232 -3.23 13.79 -18.86
CA VAL A 232 -2.73 12.48 -19.29
C VAL A 232 -1.33 12.58 -19.86
N GLN A 233 -1.07 13.61 -20.69
CA GLN A 233 0.25 13.86 -21.26
C GLN A 233 1.26 14.31 -20.19
N PHE A 234 0.81 14.97 -19.14
CA PHE A 234 1.65 15.31 -18.00
C PHE A 234 1.98 14.07 -17.15
N ALA A 235 0.97 13.27 -16.81
CA ALA A 235 1.14 12.13 -15.87
C ALA A 235 1.87 10.93 -16.51
N GLY A 236 1.65 10.64 -17.79
CA GLY A 236 2.23 9.47 -18.47
C GLY A 236 3.76 9.38 -18.37
N PRO A 237 4.51 10.43 -18.74
CA PRO A 237 5.97 10.44 -18.64
C PRO A 237 6.52 10.42 -17.21
N LEU A 238 5.70 10.77 -16.19
CA LEU A 238 6.16 10.75 -14.80
C LEU A 238 6.30 9.33 -14.23
N PHE A 239 5.62 8.33 -14.81
CA PHE A 239 5.60 7.00 -14.23
C PHE A 239 6.96 6.30 -14.25
N PRO A 240 7.75 6.29 -15.35
CA PRO A 240 9.12 5.78 -15.33
C PRO A 240 9.99 6.48 -14.28
N ASP A 241 9.95 7.82 -14.24
CA ASP A 241 10.69 8.61 -13.25
C ASP A 241 10.29 8.25 -11.82
N LEU A 242 9.00 7.97 -11.59
CA LEU A 242 8.49 7.56 -10.28
C LEU A 242 9.02 6.18 -9.86
N ILE A 243 9.15 5.23 -10.79
CA ILE A 243 9.78 3.94 -10.51
C ILE A 243 11.23 4.15 -10.08
N GLU A 244 12.01 4.95 -10.83
CA GLU A 244 13.39 5.27 -10.48
C GLU A 244 13.51 5.98 -9.13
N PHE A 245 12.55 6.84 -8.79
CA PHE A 245 12.50 7.53 -7.51
C PHE A 245 12.15 6.60 -6.34
N ARG A 246 11.24 5.64 -6.54
CA ARG A 246 10.75 4.71 -5.50
C ARG A 246 11.67 3.53 -5.26
N ARG A 247 12.28 2.96 -6.30
CA ARG A 247 13.11 1.74 -6.22
C ARG A 247 14.17 1.82 -5.12
N PRO A 248 15.05 2.85 -5.06
CA PRO A 248 16.04 2.96 -3.99
C PRO A 248 15.41 3.15 -2.61
N ARG A 249 14.24 3.77 -2.51
CA ARG A 249 13.51 3.94 -1.25
C ARG A 249 12.94 2.63 -0.72
N TYR A 250 12.36 1.81 -1.59
CA TYR A 250 11.91 0.47 -1.20
C TYR A 250 13.07 -0.38 -0.70
N GLN A 251 14.19 -0.36 -1.44
CA GLN A 251 15.35 -1.13 -1.05
C GLN A 251 15.93 -0.63 0.29
N ALA A 252 16.09 0.68 0.46
CA ALA A 252 16.57 1.25 1.72
C ALA A 252 15.64 0.94 2.91
N TYR A 253 14.32 0.93 2.69
CA TYR A 253 13.35 0.50 3.70
C TYR A 253 13.57 -0.98 4.08
N ALA A 254 13.66 -1.86 3.08
CA ALA A 254 13.84 -3.29 3.31
C ALA A 254 15.19 -3.61 3.97
N ASP A 255 16.24 -2.93 3.56
CA ASP A 255 17.59 -3.13 4.14
C ASP A 255 17.65 -2.78 5.62
N ARG A 256 16.88 -1.79 6.06
CA ARG A 256 16.88 -1.31 7.46
C ARG A 256 15.78 -1.95 8.31
N TYR A 257 14.58 -2.17 7.75
CA TYR A 257 13.37 -2.46 8.51
C TYR A 257 12.60 -3.71 8.04
N GLY A 258 13.17 -4.48 7.12
CA GLY A 258 12.49 -5.65 6.57
C GLY A 258 13.41 -6.60 5.82
N PHE A 259 12.82 -7.33 4.89
CA PHE A 259 13.51 -8.28 4.00
C PHE A 259 13.02 -8.10 2.57
N SER A 260 13.86 -8.47 1.59
CA SER A 260 13.51 -8.42 0.17
C SER A 260 13.22 -9.83 -0.37
N LEU A 261 12.14 -9.96 -1.12
CA LEU A 261 11.75 -11.18 -1.83
C LEU A 261 11.50 -10.83 -3.29
N ASP A 262 12.09 -11.59 -4.20
CA ASP A 262 11.85 -11.39 -5.63
C ASP A 262 10.43 -11.84 -5.99
N ALA A 263 9.66 -10.93 -6.61
CA ALA A 263 8.30 -11.24 -7.03
C ALA A 263 8.25 -12.39 -8.04
N ASP A 264 9.29 -12.53 -8.88
CA ASP A 264 9.41 -13.63 -9.82
C ASP A 264 9.46 -14.99 -9.12
N ASP A 265 10.28 -15.12 -8.08
CA ASP A 265 10.39 -16.37 -7.34
C ASP A 265 9.06 -16.71 -6.64
N LEU A 266 8.35 -15.68 -6.17
CA LEU A 266 7.05 -15.85 -5.52
C LEU A 266 5.96 -16.36 -6.49
N PHE A 267 6.00 -15.92 -7.77
CA PHE A 267 4.97 -16.27 -8.77
C PHE A 267 5.46 -17.25 -9.84
N LYS A 268 6.69 -17.75 -9.74
CA LYS A 268 7.32 -18.63 -10.72
C LYS A 268 6.54 -19.93 -10.91
N GLY A 269 6.25 -20.24 -12.18
CA GLY A 269 5.61 -21.50 -12.56
C GLY A 269 4.14 -21.60 -12.20
N MET A 270 3.51 -20.52 -11.75
CA MET A 270 2.10 -20.50 -11.40
C MET A 270 1.25 -19.99 -12.57
N PRO A 271 0.23 -20.76 -13.02
CA PRO A 271 -0.74 -20.23 -13.95
C PRO A 271 -1.44 -19.02 -13.36
N ALA A 272 -1.67 -17.98 -14.16
CA ALA A 272 -2.37 -16.76 -13.75
C ALA A 272 -3.75 -17.06 -13.11
N GLU A 273 -4.39 -18.13 -13.54
CA GLU A 273 -5.68 -18.62 -13.06
C GLU A 273 -5.64 -19.13 -11.60
N ASN A 274 -4.48 -19.57 -11.10
CA ASN A 274 -4.32 -20.10 -9.74
C ASN A 274 -3.99 -19.04 -8.68
N GLY A 275 -3.82 -17.77 -9.08
CA GLY A 275 -3.75 -16.62 -8.17
C GLY A 275 -2.53 -16.57 -7.22
N GLY A 276 -1.46 -17.35 -7.44
CA GLY A 276 -0.22 -17.28 -6.65
C GLY A 276 0.00 -18.44 -5.65
N PRO A 277 1.05 -18.35 -4.80
CA PRO A 277 1.47 -19.41 -3.89
C PRO A 277 0.48 -19.62 -2.72
N GLY A 278 0.55 -20.83 -2.14
CA GLY A 278 -0.15 -21.15 -0.89
C GLY A 278 0.60 -20.62 0.34
N PRO A 279 -0.06 -20.66 1.53
CA PRO A 279 0.53 -20.14 2.77
C PRO A 279 1.90 -20.75 3.10
N GLU A 280 2.02 -22.05 3.01
CA GLU A 280 3.27 -22.75 3.33
C GLU A 280 4.43 -22.35 2.39
N SER A 281 4.15 -22.20 1.08
CA SER A 281 5.17 -21.73 0.11
C SER A 281 5.63 -20.32 0.43
N VAL A 282 4.69 -19.41 0.79
CA VAL A 282 5.01 -18.03 1.19
C VAL A 282 5.85 -18.03 2.46
N LEU A 283 5.45 -18.82 3.46
CA LEU A 283 6.19 -18.92 4.73
C LEU A 283 7.58 -19.53 4.51
N ARG A 284 7.72 -20.51 3.61
CA ARG A 284 9.03 -21.09 3.26
C ARG A 284 9.95 -20.03 2.67
N MET A 285 9.48 -19.27 1.68
CA MET A 285 10.29 -18.23 1.05
C MET A 285 10.71 -17.14 2.06
N ILE A 286 9.78 -16.71 2.93
CA ILE A 286 10.10 -15.73 3.98
C ILE A 286 11.11 -16.30 4.98
N TYR A 287 10.95 -17.54 5.39
CA TYR A 287 11.89 -18.23 6.28
C TYR A 287 13.28 -18.33 5.66
N ASP A 288 13.36 -18.71 4.39
CA ASP A 288 14.63 -18.92 3.68
C ASP A 288 15.39 -17.58 3.50
N ILE A 289 14.72 -16.46 3.17
CA ILE A 289 15.39 -15.16 3.09
C ILE A 289 15.87 -14.67 4.48
N MET A 290 15.10 -14.90 5.54
CA MET A 290 15.54 -14.59 6.91
C MET A 290 16.79 -15.42 7.28
N ALA A 291 16.78 -16.71 7.00
CA ALA A 291 17.91 -17.60 7.27
C ALA A 291 19.16 -17.22 6.46
N ALA A 292 18.97 -16.87 5.19
CA ALA A 292 20.08 -16.43 4.33
C ALA A 292 20.71 -15.12 4.82
N ASP A 293 19.90 -14.13 5.20
CA ASP A 293 20.38 -12.84 5.69
C ASP A 293 21.08 -12.96 7.05
N LEU A 294 20.59 -13.84 7.92
CA LEU A 294 21.25 -14.17 9.19
C LEU A 294 22.59 -14.85 8.96
N ALA A 295 22.66 -15.82 8.05
CA ALA A 295 23.87 -16.53 7.71
C ALA A 295 24.93 -15.62 7.04
N ALA A 296 24.47 -14.65 6.24
CA ALA A 296 25.31 -13.62 5.63
C ALA A 296 25.76 -12.53 6.62
N GLY A 297 25.22 -12.51 7.83
CA GLY A 297 25.53 -11.48 8.84
C GLY A 297 25.03 -10.09 8.45
N ARG A 298 23.87 -10.00 7.73
CA ARG A 298 23.31 -8.71 7.33
C ARG A 298 23.09 -7.83 8.58
N PRO A 299 23.60 -6.58 8.59
CA PRO A 299 23.40 -5.68 9.72
C PRO A 299 21.89 -5.49 10.04
N GLY A 300 21.53 -5.63 11.32
CA GLY A 300 20.14 -5.49 11.77
C GLY A 300 19.25 -6.71 11.57
N ALA A 301 19.58 -7.68 10.72
CA ALA A 301 18.74 -8.85 10.44
C ALA A 301 18.38 -9.62 11.73
N ALA A 302 19.34 -9.84 12.61
CA ALA A 302 19.11 -10.54 13.86
C ALA A 302 18.07 -9.83 14.74
N LEU A 303 18.20 -8.52 14.89
CA LEU A 303 17.26 -7.71 15.69
C LEU A 303 15.83 -7.72 15.07
N LEU A 304 15.73 -7.64 13.74
CA LEU A 304 14.45 -7.72 13.05
C LEU A 304 13.76 -9.06 13.30
N VAL A 305 14.52 -10.17 13.17
CA VAL A 305 14.00 -11.52 13.41
C VAL A 305 13.59 -11.70 14.89
N GLU A 306 14.42 -11.30 15.83
CA GLU A 306 14.11 -11.37 17.27
C GLU A 306 12.85 -10.58 17.61
N THR A 307 12.75 -9.33 17.15
CA THR A 307 11.59 -8.46 17.37
C THR A 307 10.32 -9.11 16.80
N TYR A 308 10.39 -9.63 15.59
CA TYR A 308 9.27 -10.28 14.93
C TYR A 308 8.82 -11.56 15.66
N LEU A 309 9.77 -12.43 16.07
CA LEU A 309 9.45 -13.66 16.80
C LEU A 309 8.87 -13.35 18.18
N ALA A 310 9.36 -12.30 18.86
CA ALA A 310 8.77 -11.85 20.13
C ALA A 310 7.33 -11.36 19.94
N ALA A 311 7.04 -10.63 18.88
CA ALA A 311 5.68 -10.21 18.54
C ALA A 311 4.77 -11.43 18.24
N CYS A 312 5.28 -12.46 17.54
CA CYS A 312 4.56 -13.72 17.32
C CYS A 312 4.26 -14.44 18.65
N ALA A 313 5.23 -14.51 19.57
CA ALA A 313 5.05 -15.13 20.87
C ALA A 313 3.96 -14.41 21.70
N THR A 314 4.01 -13.08 21.76
CA THR A 314 2.98 -12.28 22.44
C THR A 314 1.57 -12.54 21.89
N ARG A 315 1.44 -12.61 20.56
CA ARG A 315 0.18 -12.94 19.90
C ARG A 315 -0.32 -14.35 20.26
N ARG A 316 0.59 -15.34 20.31
CA ARG A 316 0.27 -16.72 20.70
C ARG A 316 -0.25 -16.84 22.14
N GLU A 317 0.34 -16.08 23.07
CA GLU A 317 -0.12 -16.04 24.46
C GLU A 317 -1.50 -15.42 24.58
N THR A 318 -1.77 -14.33 23.90
CA THR A 318 -3.08 -13.67 23.88
C THR A 318 -4.20 -14.60 23.38
N ARG A 319 -3.88 -15.56 22.49
CA ARG A 319 -4.83 -16.57 22.01
C ARG A 319 -5.18 -17.64 23.04
N LYS A 320 -4.25 -18.00 23.94
CA LYS A 320 -4.46 -19.06 24.95
C LYS A 320 -5.36 -18.63 26.09
N ILE A 321 -5.59 -17.34 26.27
CA ILE A 321 -6.41 -16.77 27.36
C ILE A 321 -7.91 -16.81 27.04
N ARG A 322 -8.28 -17.32 25.88
CA ARG A 322 -9.65 -17.57 25.42
C ARG A 322 -9.96 -19.06 25.32
#